data_6e99f7cf51797364ae0f4c62da60d356
#
_entry.id   6e99f7cf51797364ae0f4c62da60d356
#
_cell.length_a   1.000
_cell.length_b   1.000
_cell.length_c   1.000
_cell.angle_alpha   90.00
_cell.angle_beta   90.00
_cell.angle_gamma   90.00
#
_symmetry.space_group_name_H-M   'P 1'
#
loop_
_entity.id
_entity.type
_entity.pdbx_description
1 polymer ?
#
loop_
_entity_poly.entity_id
_entity_poly.type
_entity_poly.pdbx_seq_one_letter_code
_entity_poly.pdbx_strand_id
1 'polypeptide(L)'
;MKLWGGRFTGETNELVAKYNSSISFDSRFWREDIKGSIAHALMLGNQGIITREEADQIHKGLTDIYSDIEAGRLQIDMEAEDIHSFVESVLTERIGEAGKKLHTGRSRNDQVALDMRMYSRNCAKEVAKLLKKLQTTIFTLIKENTETYMPGFTHLQKAQPVTLSHHLGAYFEMFERDRSRLKDAYNRMNFSPLGSGALAGTTYPLDREMAAHTLDFAGPTENSMDGVSDRDYLIELLSAFSTIMMHLSRFSEEIIIWNTNEYRFVEIDDAYSTGSSIMPQKKNPDIAELVRGKTGRVYGSLMTMLTVLKGLPLAYNKDLQEDKEAFFDAYDTVTDSITLFDGMLSTIHFNKEVMAQSARNGFTNATDAADYLVTHGIPFRDAHGIIGRLVLYCIDKQKALDDLTLEEFQSFSPAFGEDIFDAISLKTCVEKRNTIGAPGTKAIERMIEHCENCLNA
;
A
#
# COMPACT_ATOMS: atom_id res chain seq x y z
N MET A 1 -36.58 16.33 2.62
CA MET A 1 -37.66 15.83 3.52
C MET A 1 -37.01 14.94 4.59
N LYS A 2 -37.26 15.19 5.91
CA LYS A 2 -36.69 14.33 6.96
C LYS A 2 -37.47 13.02 7.01
N LEU A 3 -36.81 11.90 6.75
CA LEU A 3 -37.44 10.54 6.72
C LEU A 3 -37.87 10.04 8.11
N TRP A 4 -37.43 10.69 9.20
CA TRP A 4 -37.63 10.25 10.61
C TRP A 4 -38.46 11.23 11.46
N GLY A 5 -39.18 12.19 10.85
CA GLY A 5 -39.85 13.29 11.55
C GLY A 5 -41.10 12.97 12.36
N GLY A 6 -41.70 11.76 12.26
CA GLY A 6 -43.04 11.49 12.76
C GLY A 6 -43.29 11.57 14.27
N ARG A 7 -42.23 11.50 15.11
CA ARG A 7 -42.32 11.60 16.58
C ARG A 7 -41.98 13.02 17.10
N PHE A 8 -41.30 13.83 16.29
CA PHE A 8 -40.74 15.09 16.74
C PHE A 8 -41.71 16.25 16.44
N THR A 9 -41.95 17.10 17.43
CA THR A 9 -42.87 18.25 17.33
C THR A 9 -42.13 19.59 17.21
N GLY A 10 -40.80 19.60 17.37
CA GLY A 10 -39.96 20.79 17.27
C GLY A 10 -39.02 20.78 16.07
N GLU A 11 -38.53 21.95 15.69
CA GLU A 11 -37.51 22.08 14.66
C GLU A 11 -36.13 21.64 15.20
N THR A 12 -35.33 20.99 14.34
CA THR A 12 -33.96 20.64 14.69
C THR A 12 -33.09 21.91 14.65
N ASN A 13 -32.26 22.12 15.66
CA ASN A 13 -31.27 23.19 15.65
C ASN A 13 -30.36 23.04 14.42
N GLU A 14 -30.13 24.15 13.73
CA GLU A 14 -29.34 24.19 12.48
C GLU A 14 -27.92 23.64 12.65
N LEU A 15 -27.24 23.99 13.74
CA LEU A 15 -25.90 23.48 14.06
C LEU A 15 -25.92 21.96 14.29
N VAL A 16 -26.96 21.43 14.95
CA VAL A 16 -27.14 20.00 15.15
C VAL A 16 -27.37 19.28 13.82
N ALA A 17 -28.17 19.86 12.93
CA ALA A 17 -28.38 19.31 11.59
C ALA A 17 -27.08 19.21 10.80
N LYS A 18 -26.30 20.31 10.77
CA LYS A 18 -25.01 20.37 10.11
C LYS A 18 -23.99 19.42 10.71
N TYR A 19 -23.95 19.31 12.05
CA TYR A 19 -23.01 18.42 12.74
C TYR A 19 -23.30 16.93 12.51
N ASN A 20 -24.56 16.57 12.28
CA ASN A 20 -24.99 15.21 12.00
C ASN A 20 -24.93 14.83 10.53
N SER A 21 -24.88 15.80 9.60
CA SER A 21 -24.82 15.54 8.17
C SER A 21 -23.50 14.87 7.78
N SER A 22 -23.57 13.91 6.86
CA SER A 22 -22.41 13.18 6.33
C SER A 22 -22.22 13.34 4.83
N ILE A 23 -23.13 14.04 4.13
CA ILE A 23 -23.08 14.19 2.68
C ILE A 23 -21.74 14.70 2.15
N SER A 24 -21.05 15.56 2.91
CA SER A 24 -19.76 16.15 2.52
C SER A 24 -18.66 15.12 2.29
N PHE A 25 -18.75 13.94 2.89
CA PHE A 25 -17.78 12.87 2.74
C PHE A 25 -18.41 11.57 2.25
N ASP A 26 -19.65 11.22 2.62
CA ASP A 26 -20.28 9.97 2.18
C ASP A 26 -20.79 10.00 0.73
N SER A 27 -20.94 11.20 0.15
CA SER A 27 -21.14 11.36 -1.30
C SER A 27 -20.11 10.61 -2.14
N ARG A 28 -18.96 10.29 -1.57
CA ARG A 28 -17.87 9.58 -2.23
C ARG A 28 -18.24 8.16 -2.66
N PHE A 29 -19.12 7.47 -1.93
CA PHE A 29 -19.57 6.12 -2.25
C PHE A 29 -20.97 6.04 -2.86
N TRP A 30 -21.42 7.08 -3.53
CA TRP A 30 -22.72 7.10 -4.23
C TRP A 30 -22.92 5.92 -5.19
N ARG A 31 -21.82 5.40 -5.77
CA ARG A 31 -21.87 4.24 -6.66
C ARG A 31 -22.24 2.97 -5.91
N GLU A 32 -21.67 2.80 -4.74
CA GLU A 32 -21.92 1.66 -3.86
C GLU A 32 -23.36 1.68 -3.34
N ASP A 33 -23.83 2.83 -2.89
CA ASP A 33 -25.22 3.00 -2.42
C ASP A 33 -26.25 2.64 -3.51
N ILE A 34 -26.07 3.15 -4.73
CA ILE A 34 -26.97 2.84 -5.84
C ILE A 34 -26.92 1.35 -6.21
N LYS A 35 -25.75 0.74 -6.29
CA LYS A 35 -25.59 -0.70 -6.58
C LYS A 35 -26.21 -1.57 -5.49
N GLY A 36 -25.97 -1.23 -4.22
CA GLY A 36 -26.58 -1.90 -3.09
C GLY A 36 -28.10 -1.80 -3.11
N SER A 37 -28.63 -0.62 -3.43
CA SER A 37 -30.07 -0.37 -3.58
C SER A 37 -30.69 -1.14 -4.75
N ILE A 38 -30.02 -1.26 -5.88
CA ILE A 38 -30.45 -2.08 -7.02
C ILE A 38 -30.54 -3.54 -6.61
N ALA A 39 -29.51 -4.10 -5.97
CA ALA A 39 -29.51 -5.50 -5.53
C ALA A 39 -30.64 -5.76 -4.52
N HIS A 40 -30.89 -4.82 -3.60
CA HIS A 40 -31.98 -4.91 -2.64
C HIS A 40 -33.37 -4.92 -3.33
N ALA A 41 -33.60 -3.98 -4.26
CA ALA A 41 -34.88 -3.91 -4.99
C ALA A 41 -35.17 -5.16 -5.81
N LEU A 42 -34.15 -5.71 -6.50
CA LEU A 42 -34.29 -6.98 -7.25
C LEU A 42 -34.62 -8.14 -6.32
N MET A 43 -33.99 -8.22 -5.16
CA MET A 43 -34.29 -9.24 -4.15
C MET A 43 -35.72 -9.09 -3.61
N LEU A 44 -36.18 -7.87 -3.28
CA LEU A 44 -37.55 -7.63 -2.82
C LEU A 44 -38.59 -8.09 -3.84
N GLY A 45 -38.36 -7.79 -5.14
CA GLY A 45 -39.23 -8.24 -6.22
C GLY A 45 -39.25 -9.76 -6.39
N ASN A 46 -38.07 -10.41 -6.32
CA ASN A 46 -38.00 -11.88 -6.41
C ASN A 46 -38.64 -12.60 -5.24
N GLN A 47 -38.60 -12.04 -4.05
CA GLN A 47 -39.27 -12.57 -2.86
C GLN A 47 -40.77 -12.21 -2.80
N GLY A 48 -41.32 -11.45 -3.77
CA GLY A 48 -42.70 -11.02 -3.79
C GLY A 48 -43.06 -10.03 -2.67
N ILE A 49 -42.11 -9.38 -2.07
CA ILE A 49 -42.32 -8.34 -1.03
C ILE A 49 -42.85 -7.06 -1.66
N ILE A 50 -42.35 -6.75 -2.85
CA ILE A 50 -42.94 -5.77 -3.79
C ILE A 50 -43.23 -6.46 -5.11
N THR A 51 -44.03 -5.83 -5.97
CA THR A 51 -44.32 -6.45 -7.28
C THR A 51 -43.08 -6.40 -8.18
N ARG A 52 -43.05 -7.27 -9.20
CA ARG A 52 -41.93 -7.24 -10.18
C ARG A 52 -41.89 -5.92 -10.95
N GLU A 53 -43.04 -5.38 -11.29
CA GLU A 53 -43.15 -4.09 -11.98
C GLU A 53 -42.58 -2.95 -11.14
N GLU A 54 -42.82 -2.96 -9.84
CA GLU A 54 -42.24 -1.97 -8.91
C GLU A 54 -40.70 -2.15 -8.78
N ALA A 55 -40.21 -3.38 -8.68
CA ALA A 55 -38.79 -3.67 -8.66
C ALA A 55 -38.08 -3.21 -9.95
N ASP A 56 -38.70 -3.45 -11.11
CA ASP A 56 -38.19 -3.01 -12.42
C ASP A 56 -38.19 -1.48 -12.54
N GLN A 57 -39.22 -0.80 -12.04
CA GLN A 57 -39.27 0.67 -12.00
C GLN A 57 -38.15 1.25 -11.11
N ILE A 58 -37.94 0.68 -9.92
CA ILE A 58 -36.87 1.09 -8.99
C ILE A 58 -35.50 0.84 -9.62
N HIS A 59 -35.28 -0.36 -10.17
CA HIS A 59 -34.02 -0.70 -10.85
C HIS A 59 -33.70 0.31 -11.98
N LYS A 60 -34.67 0.57 -12.86
CA LYS A 60 -34.50 1.54 -13.93
C LYS A 60 -34.22 2.94 -13.41
N GLY A 61 -35.03 3.41 -12.43
CA GLY A 61 -34.85 4.74 -11.85
C GLY A 61 -33.46 4.92 -11.21
N LEU A 62 -32.95 3.92 -10.49
CA LEU A 62 -31.61 3.93 -9.90
C LEU A 62 -30.51 3.88 -10.97
N THR A 63 -30.69 3.10 -12.04
CA THR A 63 -29.75 3.05 -13.17
C THR A 63 -29.68 4.38 -13.90
N ASP A 64 -30.81 5.05 -14.08
CA ASP A 64 -30.89 6.39 -14.69
C ASP A 64 -30.20 7.43 -13.78
N ILE A 65 -30.39 7.37 -12.46
CA ILE A 65 -29.70 8.23 -11.47
C ILE A 65 -28.19 8.00 -11.53
N TYR A 66 -27.73 6.73 -11.52
CA TYR A 66 -26.33 6.38 -11.65
C TYR A 66 -25.69 7.03 -12.89
N SER A 67 -26.34 6.83 -14.05
CA SER A 67 -25.86 7.37 -15.34
C SER A 67 -25.86 8.89 -15.38
N ASP A 68 -26.84 9.54 -14.73
CA ASP A 68 -26.93 11.00 -14.68
C ASP A 68 -25.86 11.61 -13.78
N ILE A 69 -25.57 11.02 -12.61
CA ILE A 69 -24.47 11.47 -11.74
C ILE A 69 -23.14 11.26 -12.44
N GLU A 70 -22.90 10.09 -13.02
CA GLU A 70 -21.64 9.76 -13.71
C GLU A 70 -21.37 10.69 -14.90
N ALA A 71 -22.41 11.07 -15.64
CA ALA A 71 -22.32 12.00 -16.77
C ALA A 71 -22.36 13.50 -16.34
N GLY A 72 -22.45 13.80 -15.06
CA GLY A 72 -22.53 15.16 -14.53
C GLY A 72 -23.87 15.88 -14.82
N ARG A 73 -24.91 15.16 -15.27
CA ARG A 73 -26.25 15.73 -15.51
C ARG A 73 -27.05 15.92 -14.23
N LEU A 74 -26.79 15.11 -13.21
CA LEU A 74 -27.34 15.25 -11.88
C LEU A 74 -26.22 15.56 -10.90
N GLN A 75 -26.30 16.71 -10.24
CA GLN A 75 -25.36 17.08 -9.18
C GLN A 75 -25.90 16.58 -7.84
N ILE A 76 -25.01 16.05 -6.99
CA ILE A 76 -25.37 15.66 -5.63
C ILE A 76 -25.63 16.91 -4.82
N ASP A 77 -26.80 16.97 -4.18
CA ASP A 77 -27.18 18.09 -3.32
C ASP A 77 -26.44 18.00 -1.98
N MET A 78 -25.50 18.92 -1.77
CA MET A 78 -24.66 18.97 -0.56
C MET A 78 -25.42 19.49 0.68
N GLU A 79 -26.68 19.89 0.54
CA GLU A 79 -27.58 20.22 1.67
C GLU A 79 -28.39 19.00 2.16
N ALA A 80 -28.25 17.85 1.50
CA ALA A 80 -28.86 16.61 1.96
C ALA A 80 -28.22 16.15 3.29
N GLU A 81 -28.93 15.31 4.04
CA GLU A 81 -28.40 14.73 5.29
C GLU A 81 -27.26 13.75 5.01
N ASP A 82 -27.46 12.86 4.05
CA ASP A 82 -26.52 11.83 3.60
C ASP A 82 -26.81 11.46 2.13
N ILE A 83 -25.88 10.68 1.52
CA ILE A 83 -26.01 10.24 0.12
C ILE A 83 -27.24 9.34 -0.08
N HIS A 84 -27.59 8.56 0.90
CA HIS A 84 -28.73 7.65 0.86
C HIS A 84 -30.05 8.41 0.75
N SER A 85 -30.23 9.45 1.57
CA SER A 85 -31.42 10.33 1.55
C SER A 85 -31.50 11.08 0.23
N PHE A 86 -30.38 11.53 -0.33
CA PHE A 86 -30.32 12.16 -1.64
C PHE A 86 -30.83 11.20 -2.73
N VAL A 87 -30.27 10.00 -2.83
CA VAL A 87 -30.62 9.00 -3.85
C VAL A 87 -32.10 8.61 -3.73
N GLU A 88 -32.58 8.34 -2.50
CA GLU A 88 -33.98 7.96 -2.23
C GLU A 88 -34.97 9.09 -2.58
N SER A 89 -34.61 10.36 -2.30
CA SER A 89 -35.43 11.52 -2.65
C SER A 89 -35.54 11.70 -4.15
N VAL A 90 -34.41 11.67 -4.88
CA VAL A 90 -34.39 11.78 -6.35
C VAL A 90 -35.15 10.61 -7.00
N LEU A 91 -34.98 9.40 -6.48
CA LEU A 91 -35.72 8.24 -6.98
C LEU A 91 -37.23 8.43 -6.80
N THR A 92 -37.66 8.83 -5.61
CA THR A 92 -39.09 9.07 -5.30
C THR A 92 -39.68 10.17 -6.15
N GLU A 93 -38.94 11.24 -6.41
CA GLU A 93 -39.36 12.31 -7.32
C GLU A 93 -39.57 11.79 -8.75
N ARG A 94 -38.70 10.90 -9.24
CA ARG A 94 -38.76 10.36 -10.60
C ARG A 94 -39.84 9.30 -10.83
N ILE A 95 -40.06 8.42 -9.86
CA ILE A 95 -40.95 7.24 -10.04
C ILE A 95 -42.12 7.18 -9.05
N GLY A 96 -42.26 8.16 -8.16
CA GLY A 96 -43.42 8.28 -7.27
C GLY A 96 -43.48 7.19 -6.18
N GLU A 97 -44.67 6.62 -5.98
CA GLU A 97 -44.93 5.67 -4.88
C GLU A 97 -44.08 4.40 -4.91
N ALA A 98 -43.66 3.94 -6.08
CA ALA A 98 -42.75 2.79 -6.20
C ALA A 98 -41.39 3.08 -5.54
N GLY A 99 -40.87 4.32 -5.66
CA GLY A 99 -39.62 4.71 -5.06
C GLY A 99 -39.61 4.61 -3.53
N LYS A 100 -40.72 4.94 -2.88
CA LYS A 100 -40.87 4.83 -1.42
C LYS A 100 -40.78 3.39 -0.89
N LYS A 101 -40.94 2.40 -1.75
CA LYS A 101 -40.88 0.96 -1.39
C LYS A 101 -39.45 0.43 -1.32
N LEU A 102 -38.45 1.18 -1.84
CA LEU A 102 -37.07 0.76 -1.83
C LEU A 102 -36.55 0.48 -0.41
N HIS A 103 -37.00 1.22 0.60
CA HIS A 103 -36.55 1.07 1.99
C HIS A 103 -37.18 -0.12 2.74
N THR A 104 -38.08 -0.87 2.11
CA THR A 104 -38.77 -2.00 2.75
C THR A 104 -37.79 -3.07 3.21
N GLY A 105 -37.84 -3.46 4.50
CA GLY A 105 -36.95 -4.46 5.08
C GLY A 105 -35.48 -4.06 5.22
N ARG A 106 -35.16 -2.79 5.06
CA ARG A 106 -33.79 -2.24 5.18
C ARG A 106 -33.70 -1.17 6.28
N SER A 107 -32.57 -1.05 6.90
CA SER A 107 -32.22 0.05 7.79
C SER A 107 -31.07 0.87 7.19
N ARG A 108 -30.94 2.13 7.61
CA ARG A 108 -29.76 2.92 7.32
C ARG A 108 -28.49 2.23 7.83
N ASN A 109 -28.57 1.46 8.92
CA ASN A 109 -27.42 0.80 9.53
C ASN A 109 -26.81 -0.29 8.63
N ASP A 110 -27.60 -1.19 8.07
CA ASP A 110 -27.08 -2.22 7.15
C ASP A 110 -26.74 -1.65 5.77
N GLN A 111 -27.41 -0.59 5.33
CA GLN A 111 -27.11 0.14 4.10
C GLN A 111 -25.71 0.79 4.15
N VAL A 112 -25.42 1.61 5.16
CA VAL A 112 -24.12 2.26 5.28
C VAL A 112 -22.98 1.27 5.54
N ALA A 113 -23.25 0.19 6.28
CA ALA A 113 -22.27 -0.88 6.49
C ALA A 113 -21.94 -1.61 5.18
N LEU A 114 -22.95 -1.85 4.32
CA LEU A 114 -22.76 -2.42 2.99
C LEU A 114 -21.88 -1.53 2.12
N ASP A 115 -22.22 -0.25 2.04
CA ASP A 115 -21.55 0.70 1.14
C ASP A 115 -20.07 0.87 1.53
N MET A 116 -19.76 0.98 2.82
CA MET A 116 -18.40 1.02 3.32
C MET A 116 -17.61 -0.26 2.98
N ARG A 117 -18.24 -1.46 3.11
CA ARG A 117 -17.55 -2.71 2.71
C ARG A 117 -17.31 -2.78 1.21
N MET A 118 -18.30 -2.40 0.38
CA MET A 118 -18.14 -2.37 -1.08
C MET A 118 -17.05 -1.40 -1.50
N TYR A 119 -17.07 -0.20 -0.95
CA TYR A 119 -16.05 0.82 -1.21
C TYR A 119 -14.65 0.35 -0.78
N SER A 120 -14.52 -0.20 0.42
CA SER A 120 -13.26 -0.71 0.97
C SER A 120 -12.69 -1.87 0.16
N ARG A 121 -13.55 -2.77 -0.36
CA ARG A 121 -13.13 -3.84 -1.29
C ARG A 121 -12.50 -3.27 -2.57
N ASN A 122 -13.11 -2.22 -3.12
CA ASN A 122 -12.60 -1.55 -4.32
C ASN A 122 -11.27 -0.86 -4.02
N CYS A 123 -11.14 -0.19 -2.88
CA CYS A 123 -9.88 0.40 -2.42
C CYS A 123 -8.76 -0.65 -2.28
N ALA A 124 -9.04 -1.79 -1.66
CA ALA A 124 -8.07 -2.86 -1.51
C ALA A 124 -7.56 -3.39 -2.86
N LYS A 125 -8.48 -3.59 -3.83
CA LYS A 125 -8.13 -4.00 -5.20
C LYS A 125 -7.26 -2.97 -5.92
N GLU A 126 -7.61 -1.69 -5.83
CA GLU A 126 -6.85 -0.62 -6.50
C GLU A 126 -5.44 -0.45 -5.90
N VAL A 127 -5.32 -0.46 -4.56
CA VAL A 127 -3.99 -0.41 -3.91
C VAL A 127 -3.15 -1.63 -4.29
N ALA A 128 -3.74 -2.85 -4.32
CA ALA A 128 -3.03 -4.05 -4.76
C ALA A 128 -2.55 -3.95 -6.22
N LYS A 129 -3.34 -3.36 -7.10
CA LYS A 129 -2.99 -3.10 -8.50
C LYS A 129 -1.85 -2.08 -8.62
N LEU A 130 -1.88 -1.00 -7.84
CA LEU A 130 -0.81 0.00 -7.81
C LEU A 130 0.50 -0.60 -7.28
N LEU A 131 0.44 -1.44 -6.23
CA LEU A 131 1.61 -2.17 -5.74
C LEU A 131 2.18 -3.13 -6.79
N LYS A 132 1.31 -3.85 -7.52
CA LYS A 132 1.76 -4.72 -8.63
C LYS A 132 2.48 -3.92 -9.72
N LYS A 133 1.99 -2.72 -10.03
CA LYS A 133 2.66 -1.81 -10.98
C LYS A 133 4.03 -1.38 -10.46
N LEU A 134 4.14 -0.93 -9.22
CA LEU A 134 5.41 -0.58 -8.59
C LEU A 134 6.38 -1.77 -8.57
N GLN A 135 5.91 -2.97 -8.22
CA GLN A 135 6.72 -4.20 -8.29
C GLN A 135 7.21 -4.49 -9.72
N THR A 136 6.40 -4.19 -10.74
CA THR A 136 6.81 -4.36 -12.14
C THR A 136 7.95 -3.39 -12.50
N THR A 137 7.90 -2.16 -12.05
CA THR A 137 8.99 -1.18 -12.19
C THR A 137 10.26 -1.67 -11.48
N ILE A 138 10.14 -2.11 -10.22
CA ILE A 138 11.27 -2.67 -9.45
C ILE A 138 11.84 -3.90 -10.17
N PHE A 139 11.00 -4.80 -10.67
CA PHE A 139 11.42 -5.99 -11.40
C PHE A 139 12.21 -5.67 -12.68
N THR A 140 11.80 -4.62 -13.40
CA THR A 140 12.54 -4.14 -14.57
C THR A 140 13.94 -3.66 -14.15
N LEU A 141 14.03 -2.85 -13.10
CA LEU A 141 15.29 -2.36 -12.56
C LEU A 141 16.18 -3.50 -12.01
N ILE A 142 15.59 -4.53 -11.40
CA ILE A 142 16.31 -5.73 -10.98
C ILE A 142 17.02 -6.37 -12.16
N LYS A 143 16.32 -6.61 -13.27
CA LYS A 143 16.89 -7.23 -14.48
C LYS A 143 18.00 -6.41 -15.13
N GLU A 144 17.90 -5.09 -15.10
CA GLU A 144 18.85 -4.16 -15.72
C GLU A 144 20.13 -3.93 -14.89
N ASN A 145 20.14 -4.38 -13.61
CA ASN A 145 21.18 -4.04 -12.65
C ASN A 145 21.82 -5.26 -11.97
N THR A 146 21.78 -6.44 -12.60
CA THR A 146 22.36 -7.69 -12.07
C THR A 146 23.88 -7.60 -11.87
N GLU A 147 24.58 -6.77 -12.63
CA GLU A 147 26.02 -6.53 -12.52
C GLU A 147 26.36 -5.11 -12.01
N THR A 148 25.38 -4.37 -11.46
CA THR A 148 25.63 -3.07 -10.85
C THR A 148 26.06 -3.29 -9.39
N TYR A 149 27.38 -3.28 -9.16
CA TYR A 149 27.95 -3.49 -7.82
C TYR A 149 27.85 -2.23 -6.98
N MET A 150 27.52 -2.41 -5.69
CA MET A 150 27.42 -1.33 -4.71
C MET A 150 27.78 -1.84 -3.32
N PRO A 151 28.13 -0.94 -2.37
CA PRO A 151 28.26 -1.37 -0.97
C PRO A 151 26.90 -1.67 -0.37
N GLY A 152 26.76 -2.82 0.29
CA GLY A 152 25.69 -3.05 1.26
C GLY A 152 26.06 -2.35 2.57
N PHE A 153 25.07 -1.88 3.31
CA PHE A 153 25.24 -1.12 4.53
C PHE A 153 24.64 -1.83 5.74
N THR A 154 25.35 -1.79 6.87
CA THR A 154 24.83 -2.02 8.21
C THR A 154 25.25 -0.87 9.09
N HIS A 155 24.37 -0.37 9.98
CA HIS A 155 24.64 0.81 10.81
C HIS A 155 25.07 2.06 10.01
N LEU A 156 24.59 2.19 8.76
CA LEU A 156 25.03 3.20 7.78
C LEU A 156 26.53 3.15 7.48
N GLN A 157 27.22 2.07 7.84
CA GLN A 157 28.61 1.79 7.48
C GLN A 157 28.65 0.78 6.33
N LYS A 158 29.61 0.96 5.42
CA LYS A 158 29.85 0.01 4.32
C LYS A 158 30.26 -1.35 4.90
N ALA A 159 29.58 -2.41 4.44
CA ALA A 159 29.75 -3.74 5.00
C ALA A 159 30.30 -4.72 3.95
N GLN A 160 29.44 -5.26 3.11
CA GLN A 160 29.79 -6.24 2.09
C GLN A 160 29.35 -5.77 0.70
N PRO A 161 30.02 -6.21 -0.39
CA PRO A 161 29.56 -5.84 -1.73
C PRO A 161 28.29 -6.64 -2.08
N VAL A 162 27.34 -5.94 -2.69
CA VAL A 162 26.10 -6.49 -3.22
C VAL A 162 25.85 -5.96 -4.62
N THR A 163 24.83 -6.45 -5.31
CA THR A 163 24.33 -5.81 -6.53
C THR A 163 23.13 -4.93 -6.23
N LEU A 164 22.89 -3.92 -7.05
CA LEU A 164 21.67 -3.12 -6.98
C LEU A 164 20.43 -3.99 -7.19
N SER A 165 20.53 -5.01 -8.05
CA SER A 165 19.50 -6.03 -8.23
C SER A 165 19.11 -6.73 -6.94
N HIS A 166 20.10 -7.17 -6.14
CA HIS A 166 19.88 -7.78 -4.85
C HIS A 166 19.22 -6.83 -3.85
N HIS A 167 19.66 -5.58 -3.82
CA HIS A 167 19.11 -4.55 -2.95
C HIS A 167 17.63 -4.25 -3.28
N LEU A 168 17.33 -4.04 -4.55
CA LEU A 168 15.95 -3.80 -5.03
C LEU A 168 15.02 -5.00 -4.80
N GLY A 169 15.57 -6.22 -4.88
CA GLY A 169 14.84 -7.46 -4.55
C GLY A 169 14.27 -7.46 -3.13
N ALA A 170 14.97 -6.85 -2.16
CA ALA A 170 14.46 -6.74 -0.80
C ALA A 170 13.17 -5.88 -0.73
N TYR A 171 13.07 -4.81 -1.51
CA TYR A 171 11.86 -3.99 -1.60
C TYR A 171 10.73 -4.71 -2.35
N PHE A 172 11.07 -5.46 -3.41
CA PHE A 172 10.08 -6.31 -4.08
C PHE A 172 9.39 -7.26 -3.09
N GLU A 173 10.15 -7.93 -2.24
CA GLU A 173 9.64 -8.85 -1.21
C GLU A 173 8.80 -8.13 -0.14
N MET A 174 9.12 -6.90 0.21
CA MET A 174 8.31 -6.09 1.13
C MET A 174 6.91 -5.84 0.55
N PHE A 175 6.84 -5.38 -0.71
CA PHE A 175 5.57 -5.10 -1.38
C PHE A 175 4.77 -6.37 -1.71
N GLU A 176 5.42 -7.50 -1.93
CA GLU A 176 4.70 -8.77 -2.09
C GLU A 176 3.98 -9.19 -0.80
N ARG A 177 4.63 -9.05 0.34
CA ARG A 177 3.96 -9.24 1.63
C ARG A 177 2.82 -8.25 1.87
N ASP A 178 2.93 -7.03 1.36
CA ASP A 178 1.85 -6.03 1.46
C ASP A 178 0.64 -6.41 0.60
N ARG A 179 0.85 -6.91 -0.62
CA ARG A 179 -0.23 -7.45 -1.47
C ARG A 179 -0.94 -8.62 -0.78
N SER A 180 -0.18 -9.52 -0.13
CA SER A 180 -0.75 -10.62 0.66
C SER A 180 -1.64 -10.12 1.80
N ARG A 181 -1.20 -9.09 2.55
CA ARG A 181 -2.02 -8.45 3.62
C ARG A 181 -3.34 -7.90 3.09
N LEU A 182 -3.30 -7.19 1.96
CA LEU A 182 -4.51 -6.67 1.32
C LEU A 182 -5.46 -7.79 0.90
N LYS A 183 -4.95 -8.89 0.34
CA LYS A 183 -5.72 -10.07 -0.05
C LYS A 183 -6.39 -10.72 1.17
N ASP A 184 -5.67 -10.84 2.28
CA ASP A 184 -6.21 -11.42 3.52
C ASP A 184 -7.32 -10.54 4.11
N ALA A 185 -7.12 -9.22 4.17
CA ALA A 185 -8.14 -8.27 4.61
C ALA A 185 -9.38 -8.32 3.68
N TYR A 186 -9.16 -8.35 2.35
CA TYR A 186 -10.22 -8.49 1.37
C TYR A 186 -11.08 -9.75 1.61
N ASN A 187 -10.45 -10.90 1.83
CA ASN A 187 -11.16 -12.16 2.05
C ASN A 187 -12.05 -12.11 3.30
N ARG A 188 -11.56 -11.53 4.41
CA ARG A 188 -12.33 -11.40 5.65
C ARG A 188 -13.49 -10.41 5.54
N MET A 189 -13.33 -9.30 4.82
CA MET A 189 -14.42 -8.34 4.64
C MET A 189 -15.46 -8.74 3.57
N ASN A 190 -15.20 -9.78 2.79
CA ASN A 190 -16.01 -10.12 1.62
C ASN A 190 -17.34 -10.85 1.97
N PHE A 191 -18.04 -10.35 3.02
CA PHE A 191 -19.36 -10.83 3.43
C PHE A 191 -20.34 -9.66 3.55
N SER A 192 -21.53 -9.81 2.96
CA SER A 192 -22.54 -8.75 2.87
C SER A 192 -23.31 -8.57 4.18
N PRO A 193 -23.37 -7.37 4.76
CA PRO A 193 -24.24 -7.08 5.91
C PRO A 193 -25.69 -6.82 5.53
N LEU A 194 -26.02 -6.66 4.24
CA LEU A 194 -27.36 -6.32 3.77
C LEU A 194 -28.40 -7.34 4.24
N GLY A 195 -29.55 -6.83 4.72
CA GLY A 195 -30.57 -7.64 5.35
C GLY A 195 -30.41 -7.85 6.85
N SER A 196 -29.34 -7.29 7.46
CA SER A 196 -29.17 -7.25 8.92
C SER A 196 -30.18 -6.30 9.59
N GLY A 197 -30.82 -5.41 8.81
CA GLY A 197 -31.70 -4.39 9.34
C GLY A 197 -30.98 -3.43 10.26
N ALA A 198 -31.64 -2.95 11.30
CA ALA A 198 -30.99 -2.11 12.30
C ALA A 198 -29.96 -2.88 13.15
N LEU A 199 -30.23 -4.15 13.50
CA LEU A 199 -29.38 -5.06 14.26
C LEU A 199 -29.91 -6.50 14.37
N ALA A 200 -31.22 -6.72 14.16
CA ALA A 200 -31.90 -8.00 14.44
C ALA A 200 -32.57 -8.61 13.20
N GLY A 201 -32.14 -8.19 12.01
CA GLY A 201 -32.80 -8.58 10.76
C GLY A 201 -34.14 -7.92 10.59
N THR A 202 -35.07 -8.63 9.94
CA THR A 202 -36.41 -8.14 9.62
C THR A 202 -37.41 -9.31 9.63
N THR A 203 -38.70 -9.00 9.73
CA THR A 203 -39.78 -10.00 9.62
C THR A 203 -40.12 -10.36 8.17
N TYR A 204 -39.54 -9.64 7.19
CA TYR A 204 -39.73 -9.99 5.78
C TYR A 204 -38.83 -11.17 5.39
N PRO A 205 -39.27 -12.04 4.47
CA PRO A 205 -38.49 -13.19 4.01
C PRO A 205 -37.42 -12.75 2.99
N LEU A 206 -36.42 -11.97 3.44
CA LEU A 206 -35.35 -11.50 2.58
C LEU A 206 -34.43 -12.66 2.16
N ASP A 207 -34.04 -12.68 0.89
CA ASP A 207 -32.98 -13.57 0.39
C ASP A 207 -31.62 -12.87 0.43
N ARG A 208 -30.97 -13.00 1.58
CA ARG A 208 -29.64 -12.37 1.81
C ARG A 208 -28.53 -12.99 0.95
N GLU A 209 -28.62 -14.26 0.62
CA GLU A 209 -27.65 -14.93 -0.26
C GLU A 209 -27.74 -14.38 -1.68
N MET A 210 -28.94 -14.27 -2.24
CA MET A 210 -29.17 -13.66 -3.54
C MET A 210 -28.60 -12.23 -3.59
N ALA A 211 -28.90 -11.40 -2.59
CA ALA A 211 -28.41 -10.02 -2.52
C ALA A 211 -26.87 -9.97 -2.43
N ALA A 212 -26.27 -10.83 -1.62
CA ALA A 212 -24.83 -10.93 -1.48
C ALA A 212 -24.12 -11.33 -2.80
N HIS A 213 -24.64 -12.36 -3.47
CA HIS A 213 -24.09 -12.82 -4.75
C HIS A 213 -24.25 -11.78 -5.88
N THR A 214 -25.38 -11.05 -5.90
CA THR A 214 -25.60 -9.97 -6.88
C THR A 214 -24.54 -8.85 -6.74
N LEU A 215 -23.97 -8.71 -5.56
CA LEU A 215 -22.93 -7.71 -5.23
C LEU A 215 -21.51 -8.31 -5.16
N ASP A 216 -21.30 -9.52 -5.69
CA ASP A 216 -20.01 -10.22 -5.71
C ASP A 216 -19.39 -10.43 -4.31
N PHE A 217 -20.22 -10.60 -3.27
CA PHE A 217 -19.76 -11.07 -1.97
C PHE A 217 -19.70 -12.61 -1.92
N ALA A 218 -18.85 -13.14 -1.06
CA ALA A 218 -18.75 -14.58 -0.82
C ALA A 218 -20.01 -15.16 -0.16
N GLY A 219 -20.78 -14.33 0.53
CA GLY A 219 -22.03 -14.68 1.20
C GLY A 219 -22.49 -13.55 2.13
N PRO A 220 -23.60 -13.73 2.85
CA PRO A 220 -24.02 -12.79 3.88
C PRO A 220 -23.21 -12.97 5.18
N THR A 221 -23.22 -11.94 6.04
CA THR A 221 -22.72 -12.07 7.42
C THR A 221 -23.61 -12.98 8.24
N GLU A 222 -23.00 -13.83 9.10
CA GLU A 222 -23.70 -14.86 9.89
C GLU A 222 -24.52 -14.28 11.07
N ASN A 223 -24.14 -13.12 11.58
CA ASN A 223 -24.83 -12.45 12.68
C ASN A 223 -25.19 -11.02 12.28
N SER A 224 -26.48 -10.67 12.38
CA SER A 224 -27.00 -9.37 11.95
C SER A 224 -26.53 -8.20 12.82
N MET A 225 -26.29 -8.43 14.11
CA MET A 225 -25.78 -7.40 15.01
C MET A 225 -24.31 -7.09 14.74
N ASP A 226 -23.50 -8.12 14.49
CA ASP A 226 -22.13 -8.00 14.04
C ASP A 226 -22.06 -7.35 12.65
N GLY A 227 -22.91 -7.75 11.73
CA GLY A 227 -22.94 -7.23 10.36
C GLY A 227 -23.07 -5.71 10.26
N VAL A 228 -23.81 -5.06 11.17
CA VAL A 228 -23.96 -3.60 11.22
C VAL A 228 -22.91 -2.91 12.09
N SER A 229 -22.25 -3.66 12.97
CA SER A 229 -21.27 -3.14 13.95
C SER A 229 -19.83 -3.21 13.43
N ASP A 230 -19.47 -4.28 12.72
CA ASP A 230 -18.11 -4.59 12.34
C ASP A 230 -17.46 -3.51 11.48
N ARG A 231 -16.27 -3.11 11.91
CA ARG A 231 -15.33 -2.22 11.19
C ARG A 231 -13.90 -2.76 11.25
N ASP A 232 -13.70 -4.02 11.68
CA ASP A 232 -12.37 -4.63 11.80
C ASP A 232 -11.61 -4.58 10.48
N TYR A 233 -12.33 -4.75 9.37
CA TYR A 233 -11.76 -4.66 8.02
C TYR A 233 -11.13 -3.30 7.70
N LEU A 234 -11.64 -2.21 8.28
CA LEU A 234 -11.03 -0.87 8.14
C LEU A 234 -9.72 -0.79 8.91
N ILE A 235 -9.66 -1.36 10.13
CA ILE A 235 -8.42 -1.46 10.92
C ILE A 235 -7.39 -2.32 10.16
N GLU A 236 -7.80 -3.44 9.59
CA GLU A 236 -6.92 -4.31 8.80
C GLU A 236 -6.37 -3.60 7.57
N LEU A 237 -7.21 -2.89 6.81
CA LEU A 237 -6.77 -2.12 5.65
C LEU A 237 -5.86 -0.96 6.05
N LEU A 238 -6.20 -0.20 7.08
CA LEU A 238 -5.36 0.89 7.58
C LEU A 238 -4.03 0.39 8.14
N SER A 239 -4.01 -0.81 8.74
CA SER A 239 -2.78 -1.48 9.15
C SER A 239 -1.92 -1.88 7.95
N ALA A 240 -2.53 -2.42 6.89
CA ALA A 240 -1.85 -2.73 5.64
C ALA A 240 -1.31 -1.44 4.98
N PHE A 241 -2.12 -0.39 4.89
CA PHE A 241 -1.73 0.93 4.36
C PHE A 241 -0.57 1.54 5.17
N SER A 242 -0.62 1.44 6.50
CA SER A 242 0.47 1.88 7.38
C SER A 242 1.77 1.11 7.11
N THR A 243 1.68 -0.20 6.85
CA THR A 243 2.83 -1.03 6.53
C THR A 243 3.40 -0.69 5.15
N ILE A 244 2.55 -0.48 4.14
CA ILE A 244 2.96 -0.01 2.81
C ILE A 244 3.71 1.31 2.92
N MET A 245 3.14 2.28 3.62
CA MET A 245 3.77 3.60 3.81
C MET A 245 5.11 3.50 4.57
N MET A 246 5.23 2.59 5.53
CA MET A 246 6.50 2.33 6.22
C MET A 246 7.56 1.78 5.25
N HIS A 247 7.20 0.86 4.36
CA HIS A 247 8.11 0.34 3.34
C HIS A 247 8.51 1.43 2.34
N LEU A 248 7.55 2.23 1.86
CA LEU A 248 7.83 3.38 1.00
C LEU A 248 8.70 4.42 1.68
N SER A 249 8.47 4.69 2.97
CA SER A 249 9.28 5.62 3.77
C SER A 249 10.74 5.15 3.90
N ARG A 250 10.97 3.86 4.13
CA ARG A 250 12.32 3.28 4.17
C ARG A 250 13.02 3.40 2.82
N PHE A 251 12.32 3.09 1.74
CA PHE A 251 12.89 3.22 0.40
C PHE A 251 13.15 4.69 0.04
N SER A 252 12.24 5.59 0.40
CA SER A 252 12.43 7.04 0.24
C SER A 252 13.68 7.54 0.98
N GLU A 253 13.91 7.08 2.22
CA GLU A 253 15.10 7.45 2.99
C GLU A 253 16.38 7.05 2.27
N GLU A 254 16.47 5.83 1.72
CA GLU A 254 17.63 5.40 0.95
C GLU A 254 17.81 6.23 -0.32
N ILE A 255 16.74 6.52 -1.07
CA ILE A 255 16.82 7.38 -2.26
C ILE A 255 17.31 8.79 -1.88
N ILE A 256 16.82 9.36 -0.77
CA ILE A 256 17.26 10.67 -0.28
C ILE A 256 18.76 10.66 0.03
N ILE A 257 19.23 9.64 0.77
CA ILE A 257 20.66 9.47 1.08
C ILE A 257 21.46 9.30 -0.21
N TRP A 258 21.02 8.45 -1.13
CA TRP A 258 21.73 8.18 -2.38
C TRP A 258 21.77 9.38 -3.33
N ASN A 259 20.79 10.28 -3.24
CA ASN A 259 20.74 11.50 -4.04
C ASN A 259 21.57 12.64 -3.48
N THR A 260 22.15 12.53 -2.28
CA THR A 260 23.02 13.56 -1.70
C THR A 260 24.30 13.76 -2.52
N ASN A 261 24.90 14.94 -2.41
CA ASN A 261 26.19 15.25 -3.04
C ASN A 261 27.34 14.35 -2.55
N GLU A 262 27.19 13.78 -1.36
CA GLU A 262 28.16 12.90 -0.71
C GLU A 262 28.11 11.48 -1.30
N TYR A 263 26.89 10.94 -1.53
CA TYR A 263 26.72 9.60 -2.10
C TYR A 263 26.67 9.60 -3.63
N ARG A 264 25.85 10.43 -4.24
CA ARG A 264 25.65 10.54 -5.70
C ARG A 264 25.40 9.20 -6.40
N PHE A 265 24.71 8.27 -5.71
CA PHE A 265 24.37 6.96 -6.26
C PHE A 265 23.23 7.06 -7.25
N VAL A 266 22.33 8.04 -7.05
CA VAL A 266 21.18 8.28 -7.92
C VAL A 266 21.04 9.74 -8.30
N GLU A 267 20.40 9.98 -9.43
CA GLU A 267 19.86 11.26 -9.83
C GLU A 267 18.37 11.10 -10.12
N ILE A 268 17.54 11.90 -9.43
CA ILE A 268 16.09 11.92 -9.63
C ILE A 268 15.79 12.80 -10.83
N ASP A 269 14.84 12.36 -11.69
CA ASP A 269 14.39 13.13 -12.85
C ASP A 269 13.81 14.50 -12.44
N ASP A 270 13.94 15.50 -13.31
CA ASP A 270 13.44 16.86 -13.06
C ASP A 270 11.93 16.90 -12.83
N ALA A 271 11.17 15.98 -13.43
CA ALA A 271 9.72 15.88 -13.24
C ALA A 271 9.32 15.48 -11.81
N TYR A 272 10.24 14.91 -11.02
CA TYR A 272 10.01 14.45 -9.64
C TYR A 272 10.92 15.18 -8.62
N SER A 273 11.46 16.33 -9.00
CA SER A 273 12.35 17.14 -8.18
C SER A 273 11.90 18.58 -8.17
N THR A 274 12.34 19.35 -7.19
CA THR A 274 12.19 20.81 -7.22
C THR A 274 13.54 21.51 -7.07
N GLY A 275 13.59 22.77 -7.53
CA GLY A 275 14.75 23.63 -7.39
C GLY A 275 14.61 24.57 -6.19
N SER A 276 15.59 25.45 -6.06
CA SER A 276 15.58 26.55 -5.09
C SER A 276 15.47 27.89 -5.82
N SER A 277 14.61 28.78 -5.33
CA SER A 277 14.48 30.14 -5.89
C SER A 277 15.71 31.02 -5.66
N ILE A 278 16.59 30.62 -4.73
CA ILE A 278 17.79 31.39 -4.35
C ILE A 278 19.10 30.67 -4.69
N MET A 279 19.07 29.33 -4.81
CA MET A 279 20.25 28.50 -5.04
C MET A 279 20.09 27.76 -6.38
N PRO A 280 20.63 28.27 -7.50
CA PRO A 280 20.36 27.72 -8.82
C PRO A 280 20.91 26.30 -9.06
N GLN A 281 21.87 25.85 -8.24
CA GLN A 281 22.46 24.52 -8.30
C GLN A 281 21.68 23.46 -7.52
N LYS A 282 20.67 23.85 -6.71
CA LYS A 282 19.99 22.95 -5.78
C LYS A 282 18.84 22.20 -6.45
N LYS A 283 18.85 20.89 -6.30
CA LYS A 283 17.79 19.97 -6.73
C LYS A 283 17.37 19.12 -5.55
N ASN A 284 16.10 19.15 -5.18
CA ASN A 284 15.57 18.53 -3.97
C ASN A 284 14.81 17.24 -4.28
N PRO A 285 14.91 16.19 -3.46
CA PRO A 285 14.17 14.94 -3.62
C PRO A 285 12.76 15.02 -2.98
N ASP A 286 11.97 16.06 -3.31
CA ASP A 286 10.74 16.40 -2.58
C ASP A 286 9.72 15.26 -2.56
N ILE A 287 9.60 14.48 -3.63
CA ILE A 287 8.63 13.37 -3.67
C ILE A 287 9.00 12.31 -2.64
N ALA A 288 10.28 11.92 -2.55
CA ALA A 288 10.75 10.98 -1.55
C ALA A 288 10.54 11.53 -0.12
N GLU A 289 10.81 12.82 0.10
CA GLU A 289 10.62 13.48 1.40
C GLU A 289 9.13 13.52 1.79
N LEU A 290 8.23 13.87 0.87
CA LEU A 290 6.79 13.92 1.12
C LEU A 290 6.21 12.53 1.38
N VAL A 291 6.63 11.50 0.65
CA VAL A 291 6.22 10.12 0.91
C VAL A 291 6.64 9.69 2.32
N ARG A 292 7.88 9.98 2.71
CA ARG A 292 8.38 9.74 4.07
C ARG A 292 7.55 10.49 5.12
N GLY A 293 7.24 11.77 4.90
CA GLY A 293 6.49 12.61 5.81
C GLY A 293 5.01 12.18 5.95
N LYS A 294 4.34 11.85 4.83
CA LYS A 294 2.93 11.45 4.79
C LYS A 294 2.66 10.10 5.49
N THR A 295 3.69 9.29 5.74
CA THR A 295 3.58 8.05 6.51
C THR A 295 2.93 8.28 7.88
N GLY A 296 3.31 9.35 8.58
CA GLY A 296 2.72 9.71 9.88
C GLY A 296 1.21 10.02 9.80
N ARG A 297 0.74 10.58 8.68
CA ARG A 297 -0.68 10.85 8.45
C ARG A 297 -1.50 9.56 8.39
N VAL A 298 -1.02 8.55 7.67
CA VAL A 298 -1.69 7.24 7.58
C VAL A 298 -1.67 6.50 8.92
N TYR A 299 -0.59 6.61 9.71
CA TYR A 299 -0.54 6.10 11.08
C TYR A 299 -1.59 6.76 11.98
N GLY A 300 -1.78 8.08 11.83
CA GLY A 300 -2.82 8.83 12.52
C GLY A 300 -4.23 8.29 12.23
N SER A 301 -4.52 7.98 10.96
CA SER A 301 -5.80 7.40 10.54
C SER A 301 -6.05 6.01 11.16
N LEU A 302 -5.04 5.14 11.21
CA LEU A 302 -5.13 3.86 11.91
C LEU A 302 -5.42 4.05 13.41
N MET A 303 -4.71 4.97 14.06
CA MET A 303 -4.91 5.26 15.48
C MET A 303 -6.30 5.84 15.75
N THR A 304 -6.83 6.66 14.84
CA THR A 304 -8.20 7.17 14.91
C THR A 304 -9.20 6.03 14.93
N MET A 305 -9.10 5.08 14.00
CA MET A 305 -10.02 3.93 13.93
C MET A 305 -9.95 3.03 15.17
N LEU A 306 -8.74 2.72 15.65
CA LEU A 306 -8.55 1.96 16.88
C LEU A 306 -9.20 2.67 18.08
N THR A 307 -9.13 4.00 18.12
CA THR A 307 -9.68 4.82 19.18
C THR A 307 -11.22 4.92 19.12
N VAL A 308 -11.77 5.08 17.92
CA VAL A 308 -13.25 5.13 17.71
C VAL A 308 -13.89 3.83 18.18
N LEU A 309 -13.34 2.69 17.79
CA LEU A 309 -13.97 1.38 18.04
C LEU A 309 -13.81 0.85 19.45
N LYS A 310 -12.78 1.26 20.19
CA LYS A 310 -12.36 0.69 21.49
C LYS A 310 -13.41 0.77 22.58
N GLY A 311 -14.50 0.85 22.63
CA GLY A 311 -15.44 0.91 23.76
C GLY A 311 -16.88 1.08 23.33
N LEU A 312 -17.12 0.91 22.01
CA LEU A 312 -18.48 0.97 21.52
C LEU A 312 -19.27 -0.30 21.91
N PRO A 313 -20.50 -0.15 22.35
CA PRO A 313 -21.42 -1.28 22.47
C PRO A 313 -21.76 -1.80 21.08
N LEU A 314 -22.32 -3.03 21.03
CA LEU A 314 -22.71 -3.68 19.78
C LEU A 314 -23.76 -2.89 18.99
N ALA A 315 -23.95 -3.30 17.76
CA ALA A 315 -24.76 -2.68 16.74
C ALA A 315 -24.21 -1.33 16.27
N TYR A 316 -25.04 -0.37 15.95
CA TYR A 316 -24.63 0.92 15.41
C TYR A 316 -24.72 2.02 16.47
N ASN A 317 -23.62 2.79 16.59
CA ASN A 317 -23.56 4.05 17.31
C ASN A 317 -23.08 5.14 16.36
N LYS A 318 -23.47 6.39 16.59
CA LYS A 318 -23.15 7.51 15.70
C LYS A 318 -21.63 7.74 15.58
N ASP A 319 -20.83 7.29 16.55
CA ASP A 319 -19.36 7.25 16.50
C ASP A 319 -18.83 6.57 15.23
N LEU A 320 -19.54 5.57 14.72
CA LEU A 320 -19.18 4.89 13.47
C LEU A 320 -19.30 5.77 12.22
N GLN A 321 -19.78 7.00 12.33
CA GLN A 321 -19.70 7.97 11.23
C GLN A 321 -18.26 8.45 11.00
N GLU A 322 -17.41 8.43 12.06
CA GLU A 322 -15.99 8.81 12.01
C GLU A 322 -15.10 7.78 11.30
N ASP A 323 -15.66 6.65 10.88
CA ASP A 323 -14.95 5.60 10.13
C ASP A 323 -14.53 6.07 8.72
N LYS A 324 -15.21 7.04 8.13
CA LYS A 324 -15.10 7.42 6.72
C LYS A 324 -13.94 8.34 6.44
N GLU A 325 -13.88 9.49 7.11
CA GLU A 325 -12.89 10.53 6.80
C GLU A 325 -11.46 10.04 7.02
N ALA A 326 -11.22 9.32 8.13
CA ALA A 326 -9.91 8.73 8.41
C ALA A 326 -9.49 7.70 7.37
N PHE A 327 -10.44 6.84 6.92
CA PHE A 327 -10.17 5.83 5.91
C PHE A 327 -9.95 6.46 4.53
N PHE A 328 -10.78 7.41 4.13
CA PHE A 328 -10.67 8.08 2.83
C PHE A 328 -9.36 8.85 2.71
N ASP A 329 -8.97 9.57 3.75
CA ASP A 329 -7.72 10.31 3.80
C ASP A 329 -6.49 9.40 3.68
N ALA A 330 -6.50 8.27 4.39
CA ALA A 330 -5.43 7.28 4.30
C ALA A 330 -5.36 6.64 2.90
N TYR A 331 -6.50 6.28 2.33
CA TYR A 331 -6.57 5.69 1.00
C TYR A 331 -6.01 6.64 -0.07
N ASP A 332 -6.44 7.92 -0.08
CA ASP A 332 -5.93 8.92 -1.03
C ASP A 332 -4.43 9.13 -0.84
N THR A 333 -3.98 9.23 0.40
CA THR A 333 -2.56 9.40 0.71
C THR A 333 -1.72 8.23 0.21
N VAL A 334 -2.18 7.00 0.39
CA VAL A 334 -1.45 5.78 -0.03
C VAL A 334 -1.43 5.65 -1.55
N THR A 335 -2.56 5.85 -2.22
CA THR A 335 -2.65 5.74 -3.69
C THR A 335 -1.79 6.77 -4.39
N ASP A 336 -1.82 8.02 -3.93
CA ASP A 336 -0.97 9.09 -4.45
C ASP A 336 0.51 8.79 -4.20
N SER A 337 0.86 8.33 -2.98
CA SER A 337 2.24 8.02 -2.61
C SER A 337 2.82 6.89 -3.46
N ILE A 338 2.08 5.78 -3.66
CA ILE A 338 2.53 4.68 -4.53
C ILE A 338 2.70 5.16 -5.96
N THR A 339 1.74 5.94 -6.47
CA THR A 339 1.73 6.40 -7.87
C THR A 339 2.91 7.33 -8.16
N LEU A 340 3.15 8.31 -7.27
CA LEU A 340 4.27 9.25 -7.43
C LEU A 340 5.62 8.58 -7.22
N PHE A 341 5.70 7.66 -6.26
CA PHE A 341 6.92 6.89 -6.00
C PHE A 341 7.28 5.98 -7.17
N ASP A 342 6.30 5.29 -7.77
CA ASP A 342 6.48 4.47 -8.97
C ASP A 342 6.98 5.32 -10.16
N GLY A 343 6.37 6.49 -10.38
CA GLY A 343 6.80 7.43 -11.42
C GLY A 343 8.22 7.91 -11.21
N MET A 344 8.58 8.33 -10.00
CA MET A 344 9.95 8.73 -9.65
C MET A 344 10.95 7.60 -9.86
N LEU A 345 10.62 6.39 -9.40
CA LEU A 345 11.52 5.22 -9.51
C LEU A 345 11.70 4.77 -10.96
N SER A 346 10.68 4.90 -11.81
CA SER A 346 10.74 4.50 -13.22
C SER A 346 11.66 5.40 -14.07
N THR A 347 11.98 6.59 -13.58
CA THR A 347 12.81 7.58 -14.30
C THR A 347 14.14 7.86 -13.61
N ILE A 348 14.41 7.23 -12.47
CA ILE A 348 15.63 7.45 -11.68
C ILE A 348 16.87 6.96 -12.45
N HIS A 349 17.92 7.75 -12.41
CA HIS A 349 19.22 7.35 -12.97
C HIS A 349 20.14 6.82 -11.87
N PHE A 350 20.75 5.64 -12.10
CA PHE A 350 21.73 5.03 -11.20
C PHE A 350 23.16 5.25 -11.69
N ASN A 351 24.01 5.88 -10.88
CA ASN A 351 25.41 6.14 -11.17
C ASN A 351 26.27 4.90 -10.83
N LYS A 352 26.28 3.92 -11.74
CA LYS A 352 26.90 2.60 -11.54
C LYS A 352 28.38 2.67 -11.17
N GLU A 353 29.14 3.54 -11.82
CA GLU A 353 30.56 3.75 -11.55
C GLU A 353 30.82 4.30 -10.15
N VAL A 354 29.99 5.26 -9.70
CA VAL A 354 30.07 5.85 -8.35
C VAL A 354 29.78 4.79 -7.29
N MET A 355 28.74 3.97 -7.53
CA MET A 355 28.38 2.86 -6.65
C MET A 355 29.53 1.85 -6.52
N ALA A 356 30.09 1.38 -7.65
CA ALA A 356 31.18 0.43 -7.67
C ALA A 356 32.46 0.99 -6.99
N GLN A 357 32.82 2.24 -7.28
CA GLN A 357 33.94 2.90 -6.63
C GLN A 357 33.74 3.07 -5.12
N SER A 358 32.50 3.35 -4.70
CA SER A 358 32.17 3.44 -3.27
C SER A 358 32.32 2.08 -2.57
N ALA A 359 31.95 0.97 -3.23
CA ALA A 359 32.18 -0.37 -2.70
C ALA A 359 33.67 -0.66 -2.54
N ARG A 360 34.46 -0.39 -3.59
CA ARG A 360 35.89 -0.60 -3.60
C ARG A 360 36.60 0.17 -2.47
N ASN A 361 36.33 1.48 -2.34
CA ASN A 361 36.96 2.36 -1.33
C ASN A 361 36.45 2.12 0.09
N GLY A 362 35.54 1.17 0.30
CA GLY A 362 34.93 0.85 1.61
C GLY A 362 35.44 -0.43 2.24
N PHE A 363 36.49 -1.03 1.69
CA PHE A 363 37.01 -2.34 2.14
C PHE A 363 35.93 -3.42 2.22
N THR A 364 34.92 -3.36 1.36
CA THR A 364 33.76 -4.28 1.39
C THR A 364 34.18 -5.72 1.08
N ASN A 365 35.37 -5.91 0.49
CA ASN A 365 36.01 -7.17 0.15
C ASN A 365 36.98 -7.69 1.24
N ALA A 366 37.09 -7.00 2.38
CA ALA A 366 38.00 -7.42 3.45
C ALA A 366 37.63 -8.80 4.03
N THR A 367 36.35 -9.12 4.13
CA THR A 367 35.91 -10.47 4.56
C THR A 367 36.36 -11.54 3.57
N ASP A 368 36.27 -11.26 2.28
CA ASP A 368 36.70 -12.19 1.21
C ASP A 368 38.21 -12.44 1.26
N ALA A 369 39.00 -11.41 1.58
CA ALA A 369 40.43 -11.55 1.83
C ALA A 369 40.73 -12.41 3.07
N ALA A 370 39.93 -12.32 4.13
CA ALA A 370 40.06 -13.20 5.30
C ALA A 370 39.68 -14.62 4.95
N ASP A 371 38.59 -14.85 4.24
CA ASP A 371 38.13 -16.17 3.78
C ASP A 371 39.16 -16.81 2.84
N TYR A 372 39.84 -15.99 1.99
CA TYR A 372 40.98 -16.47 1.18
C TYR A 372 42.07 -17.09 2.06
N LEU A 373 42.51 -16.41 3.09
CA LEU A 373 43.52 -16.94 4.02
C LEU A 373 43.04 -18.21 4.74
N VAL A 374 41.76 -18.30 5.06
CA VAL A 374 41.16 -19.51 5.67
C VAL A 374 41.27 -20.70 4.71
N THR A 375 40.98 -20.50 3.42
CA THR A 375 41.15 -21.58 2.43
C THR A 375 42.61 -21.98 2.21
N HIS A 376 43.56 -21.16 2.61
CA HIS A 376 45.01 -21.45 2.61
C HIS A 376 45.55 -21.90 3.96
N GLY A 377 44.65 -22.39 4.85
CA GLY A 377 44.99 -23.08 6.10
C GLY A 377 45.22 -22.15 7.30
N ILE A 378 44.94 -20.85 7.20
CA ILE A 378 45.03 -19.94 8.34
C ILE A 378 43.71 -19.98 9.12
N PRO A 379 43.73 -20.18 10.45
CA PRO A 379 42.52 -20.13 11.26
C PRO A 379 41.81 -18.79 11.12
N PHE A 380 40.45 -18.77 11.04
CA PHE A 380 39.66 -17.59 10.77
C PHE A 380 40.00 -16.40 11.69
N ARG A 381 40.21 -16.64 13.00
CA ARG A 381 40.54 -15.59 13.96
C ARG A 381 41.89 -14.91 13.63
N ASP A 382 42.86 -15.68 13.20
CA ASP A 382 44.19 -15.17 12.79
C ASP A 382 44.08 -14.44 11.44
N ALA A 383 43.38 -15.02 10.49
CA ALA A 383 43.07 -14.39 9.21
C ALA A 383 42.40 -13.01 9.40
N HIS A 384 41.37 -12.93 10.25
CA HIS A 384 40.70 -11.68 10.59
C HIS A 384 41.67 -10.64 11.19
N GLY A 385 42.55 -11.07 12.09
CA GLY A 385 43.62 -10.23 12.68
C GLY A 385 44.62 -9.72 11.65
N ILE A 386 45.04 -10.55 10.70
CA ILE A 386 45.92 -10.18 9.58
C ILE A 386 45.23 -9.14 8.70
N ILE A 387 44.01 -9.37 8.27
CA ILE A 387 43.27 -8.45 7.42
C ILE A 387 42.97 -7.13 8.14
N GLY A 388 42.67 -7.15 9.44
CA GLY A 388 42.48 -5.93 10.23
C GLY A 388 43.73 -5.00 10.19
N ARG A 389 44.95 -5.58 10.33
CA ARG A 389 46.22 -4.81 10.19
C ARG A 389 46.44 -4.35 8.76
N LEU A 390 46.09 -5.16 7.77
CA LEU A 390 46.20 -4.82 6.36
C LEU A 390 45.29 -3.62 5.99
N VAL A 391 44.06 -3.61 6.49
CA VAL A 391 43.12 -2.50 6.33
C VAL A 391 43.66 -1.21 6.97
N LEU A 392 44.22 -1.29 8.18
CA LEU A 392 44.90 -0.12 8.81
C LEU A 392 46.05 0.40 7.95
N TYR A 393 46.87 -0.48 7.40
CA TYR A 393 47.94 -0.12 6.48
C TYR A 393 47.38 0.59 5.23
N CYS A 394 46.33 0.07 4.64
CA CYS A 394 45.68 0.69 3.48
C CYS A 394 45.14 2.09 3.81
N ILE A 395 44.53 2.28 4.97
CA ILE A 395 44.04 3.58 5.44
C ILE A 395 45.21 4.58 5.55
N ASP A 396 46.29 4.19 6.20
CA ASP A 396 47.47 5.04 6.36
C ASP A 396 48.12 5.41 5.03
N LYS A 397 48.08 4.53 4.04
CA LYS A 397 48.64 4.74 2.70
C LYS A 397 47.63 5.33 1.70
N GLN A 398 46.40 5.55 2.12
CA GLN A 398 45.29 6.00 1.25
C GLN A 398 45.10 5.11 0.02
N LYS A 399 45.15 3.78 0.20
CA LYS A 399 44.95 2.72 -0.80
C LYS A 399 43.69 1.92 -0.52
N ALA A 400 43.09 1.35 -1.57
CA ALA A 400 42.18 0.23 -1.41
C ALA A 400 42.95 -1.11 -1.35
N LEU A 401 42.29 -2.21 -0.99
CA LEU A 401 42.93 -3.54 -0.96
C LEU A 401 43.44 -3.95 -2.35
N ASP A 402 42.72 -3.63 -3.39
CA ASP A 402 43.08 -3.96 -4.79
C ASP A 402 44.20 -3.06 -5.35
N ASP A 403 44.66 -2.02 -4.62
CA ASP A 403 45.78 -1.17 -5.01
C ASP A 403 47.11 -1.67 -4.43
N LEU A 404 47.08 -2.74 -3.60
CA LEU A 404 48.25 -3.33 -3.00
C LEU A 404 49.01 -4.19 -4.00
N THR A 405 50.35 -4.25 -3.86
CA THR A 405 51.19 -5.22 -4.59
C THR A 405 51.16 -6.58 -3.85
N LEU A 406 51.58 -7.63 -4.55
CA LEU A 406 51.71 -8.96 -3.91
C LEU A 406 52.70 -8.91 -2.75
N GLU A 407 53.81 -8.18 -2.88
CA GLU A 407 54.82 -8.02 -1.82
C GLU A 407 54.22 -7.29 -0.60
N GLU A 408 53.35 -6.32 -0.80
CA GLU A 408 52.65 -5.66 0.32
C GLU A 408 51.74 -6.67 1.04
N PHE A 409 50.96 -7.48 0.31
CA PHE A 409 50.15 -8.56 0.90
C PHE A 409 51.03 -9.57 1.67
N GLN A 410 52.11 -10.04 1.04
CA GLN A 410 53.03 -11.04 1.62
C GLN A 410 53.76 -10.54 2.85
N SER A 411 53.95 -9.23 3.00
CA SER A 411 54.50 -8.62 4.20
C SER A 411 53.65 -8.87 5.47
N PHE A 412 52.32 -9.11 5.28
CA PHE A 412 51.41 -9.44 6.38
C PHE A 412 51.20 -10.95 6.57
N SER A 413 51.29 -11.73 5.47
CA SER A 413 51.23 -13.21 5.53
C SER A 413 51.83 -13.81 4.24
N PRO A 414 52.77 -14.76 4.35
CA PRO A 414 53.33 -15.44 3.18
C PRO A 414 52.30 -16.35 2.48
N ALA A 415 51.11 -16.53 3.04
CA ALA A 415 50.04 -17.36 2.47
C ALA A 415 49.31 -16.64 1.31
N PHE A 416 49.56 -15.34 1.06
CA PHE A 416 49.00 -14.63 -0.10
C PHE A 416 49.78 -15.02 -1.37
N GLY A 417 49.01 -15.54 -2.37
CA GLY A 417 49.46 -15.76 -3.74
C GLY A 417 48.95 -14.71 -4.71
N GLU A 418 49.31 -14.81 -6.00
CA GLU A 418 48.79 -13.90 -7.04
C GLU A 418 47.26 -13.96 -7.23
N ASP A 419 46.68 -15.07 -6.91
CA ASP A 419 45.21 -15.33 -7.00
C ASP A 419 44.41 -14.51 -5.97
N ILE A 420 45.05 -13.81 -5.01
CA ILE A 420 44.38 -12.88 -4.09
C ILE A 420 43.66 -11.78 -4.87
N PHE A 421 44.23 -11.26 -5.94
CA PHE A 421 43.66 -10.15 -6.72
C PHE A 421 42.31 -10.57 -7.35
N ASP A 422 42.18 -11.79 -7.85
CA ASP A 422 40.91 -12.31 -8.32
C ASP A 422 39.95 -12.55 -7.16
N ALA A 423 40.43 -13.13 -6.09
CA ALA A 423 39.63 -13.48 -4.92
C ALA A 423 38.93 -12.28 -4.27
N ILE A 424 39.58 -11.09 -4.27
CA ILE A 424 39.03 -9.85 -3.67
C ILE A 424 38.37 -8.92 -4.68
N SER A 425 38.35 -9.28 -5.98
CA SER A 425 37.61 -8.45 -6.95
C SER A 425 36.14 -8.37 -6.57
N LEU A 426 35.50 -7.19 -6.74
CA LEU A 426 34.07 -7.01 -6.40
C LEU A 426 33.20 -8.05 -7.10
N LYS A 427 33.53 -8.37 -8.35
CA LYS A 427 32.82 -9.39 -9.12
C LYS A 427 32.90 -10.76 -8.45
N THR A 428 34.11 -11.25 -8.15
CA THR A 428 34.32 -12.55 -7.51
C THR A 428 33.69 -12.61 -6.11
N CYS A 429 33.82 -11.54 -5.32
CA CYS A 429 33.19 -11.41 -4.01
C CYS A 429 31.68 -11.61 -4.07
N VAL A 430 31.00 -11.02 -5.05
CA VAL A 430 29.56 -11.16 -5.23
C VAL A 430 29.22 -12.53 -5.81
N GLU A 431 29.89 -12.98 -6.88
CA GLU A 431 29.59 -14.24 -7.59
C GLU A 431 29.77 -15.50 -6.75
N LYS A 432 30.67 -15.49 -5.77
CA LYS A 432 30.85 -16.62 -4.83
C LYS A 432 29.69 -16.77 -3.85
N ARG A 433 28.84 -15.76 -3.65
CA ARG A 433 27.71 -15.78 -2.71
C ARG A 433 26.44 -16.30 -3.40
N ASN A 434 26.32 -17.63 -3.56
CA ASN A 434 25.24 -18.28 -4.32
C ASN A 434 24.24 -19.06 -3.46
N THR A 435 24.23 -18.88 -2.15
CA THR A 435 23.15 -19.42 -1.31
C THR A 435 21.83 -18.72 -1.63
N ILE A 436 20.69 -19.37 -1.34
CA ILE A 436 19.37 -18.79 -1.59
C ILE A 436 19.26 -17.43 -0.90
N GLY A 437 18.86 -16.40 -1.65
CA GLY A 437 18.72 -15.02 -1.14
C GLY A 437 20.02 -14.21 -1.10
N ALA A 438 21.16 -14.76 -1.59
CA ALA A 438 22.43 -14.05 -1.68
C ALA A 438 22.57 -13.25 -3.01
N PRO A 439 23.58 -12.36 -3.15
CA PRO A 439 23.72 -11.49 -4.32
C PRO A 439 24.40 -12.14 -5.55
N GLY A 440 24.87 -13.38 -5.47
CA GLY A 440 25.58 -14.04 -6.58
C GLY A 440 24.67 -14.39 -7.74
N THR A 441 25.23 -14.53 -8.93
CA THR A 441 24.50 -14.68 -10.21
C THR A 441 23.39 -15.71 -10.15
N LYS A 442 23.69 -16.94 -9.69
CA LYS A 442 22.67 -18.02 -9.60
C LYS A 442 21.54 -17.72 -8.61
N ALA A 443 21.85 -17.02 -7.52
CA ALA A 443 20.84 -16.62 -6.55
C ALA A 443 19.95 -15.49 -7.10
N ILE A 444 20.53 -14.57 -7.86
CA ILE A 444 19.79 -13.51 -8.56
C ILE A 444 18.89 -14.07 -9.66
N GLU A 445 19.36 -15.01 -10.46
CA GLU A 445 18.54 -15.69 -11.47
C GLU A 445 17.29 -16.35 -10.83
N ARG A 446 17.48 -17.04 -9.72
CA ARG A 446 16.37 -17.61 -8.94
C ARG A 446 15.43 -16.56 -8.38
N MET A 447 15.95 -15.42 -7.90
CA MET A 447 15.14 -14.29 -7.41
C MET A 447 14.31 -13.70 -8.55
N ILE A 448 14.88 -13.53 -9.74
CA ILE A 448 14.18 -13.04 -10.93
C ILE A 448 13.01 -13.97 -11.29
N GLU A 449 13.23 -15.29 -11.32
CA GLU A 449 12.18 -16.28 -11.56
C GLU A 449 11.06 -16.19 -10.48
N HIS A 450 11.43 -16.04 -9.22
CA HIS A 450 10.48 -15.85 -8.13
C HIS A 450 9.65 -14.58 -8.30
N CYS A 451 10.28 -13.44 -8.59
CA CYS A 451 9.59 -12.17 -8.83
C CYS A 451 8.61 -12.26 -10.01
N GLU A 452 9.01 -12.93 -11.09
CA GLU A 452 8.15 -13.14 -12.26
C GLU A 452 6.91 -13.97 -11.90
N ASN A 453 7.09 -15.04 -11.14
CA ASN A 453 5.97 -15.86 -10.66
C ASN A 453 5.00 -15.07 -9.76
N CYS A 454 5.51 -14.23 -8.85
CA CYS A 454 4.68 -13.34 -8.01
C CYS A 454 3.88 -12.32 -8.84
N LEU A 455 4.48 -11.80 -9.91
CA LEU A 455 3.78 -10.85 -10.80
C LEU A 455 2.72 -11.53 -11.68
N ASN A 456 2.85 -12.81 -11.97
CA ASN A 456 1.89 -13.58 -12.76
C ASN A 456 0.75 -14.18 -11.91
N ALA A 457 0.89 -14.24 -10.58
CA ALA A 457 -0.14 -14.66 -9.62
C ALA A 457 -1.11 -13.52 -9.30
#